data_3364ac96a6e8affeacac4bca963dc89a
#
_entry.id   3364ac96a6e8affeacac4bca963dc89a
#
_cell.length_a   1.000
_cell.length_b   1.000
_cell.length_c   1.000
_cell.angle_alpha   90.00
_cell.angle_beta   90.00
_cell.angle_gamma   90.00
#
_symmetry.space_group_name_H-M   'P 1'
#
loop_
_entity.id
_entity.type
_entity.pdbx_description
1 polymer ?
#
loop_
_entity_poly.entity_id
_entity_poly.type
_entity_poly.pdbx_seq_one_letter_code
_entity_poly.pdbx_strand_id
1 'polypeptide(L)'
;MSRWNPDISPVAFQRLIYFFLKEVFTMPKTKFQELVFTLMMIPTMVVWMVLYNVWLSPAGLAGFSSRTVAEMLQLCAAALAVEFPIISPVAHKLAFAVVHRLNVRPRFIPIVLSCCMVSMMCPYMSFSAMLLLNGGLPGNWPAVWGRMLVANYPMALAWQVCAAGPAVRTAFAALQRRLWPQDAA
;
A
#
# COMPACT_ATOMS: atom_id res chain seq x y z
N MET A 1 -33.72 19.96 5.63
CA MET A 1 -32.63 20.95 5.77
C MET A 1 -31.76 20.53 6.96
N SER A 2 -30.78 19.71 6.73
CA SER A 2 -29.83 19.24 7.76
C SER A 2 -28.74 20.29 7.93
N ARG A 3 -28.65 20.83 9.12
CA ARG A 3 -27.71 21.85 9.56
C ARG A 3 -26.30 21.26 9.51
N TRP A 4 -25.51 21.65 8.51
CA TRP A 4 -24.08 21.40 8.46
C TRP A 4 -23.45 22.17 9.63
N ASN A 5 -22.77 21.48 10.55
CA ASN A 5 -22.16 22.10 11.72
C ASN A 5 -20.71 22.53 11.37
N PRO A 6 -20.39 23.81 11.29
CA PRO A 6 -19.07 24.29 10.87
C PRO A 6 -18.03 24.36 12.00
N ASP A 7 -18.24 23.69 13.13
CA ASP A 7 -17.39 23.78 14.31
C ASP A 7 -16.22 22.77 14.37
N ILE A 8 -15.67 22.39 13.21
CA ILE A 8 -14.30 21.87 13.21
C ILE A 8 -13.41 23.12 13.25
N SER A 9 -12.99 23.49 14.47
CA SER A 9 -12.10 24.64 14.64
C SER A 9 -10.87 24.44 13.75
N PRO A 10 -10.39 25.48 13.05
CA PRO A 10 -9.20 25.41 12.18
C PRO A 10 -7.98 24.83 12.92
N VAL A 11 -7.97 24.96 14.24
CA VAL A 11 -6.95 24.40 15.14
C VAL A 11 -7.05 22.86 15.23
N ALA A 12 -8.27 22.28 15.25
CA ALA A 12 -8.45 20.84 15.28
C ALA A 12 -8.03 20.21 13.92
N PHE A 13 -8.39 20.87 12.83
CA PHE A 13 -7.96 20.44 11.49
C PHE A 13 -6.45 20.59 11.30
N GLN A 14 -5.84 21.67 11.76
CA GLN A 14 -4.38 21.84 11.77
C GLN A 14 -3.69 20.83 12.67
N ARG A 15 -4.22 20.51 13.85
CA ARG A 15 -3.69 19.46 14.73
C ARG A 15 -3.79 18.07 14.09
N LEU A 16 -4.90 17.78 13.41
CA LEU A 16 -5.09 16.53 12.68
C LEU A 16 -4.08 16.41 11.53
N ILE A 17 -3.91 17.48 10.74
CA ILE A 17 -2.90 17.52 9.66
C ILE A 17 -1.49 17.42 10.25
N TYR A 18 -1.19 18.12 11.34
CA TYR A 18 0.13 18.04 11.98
C TYR A 18 0.40 16.65 12.57
N PHE A 19 -0.61 16.03 13.18
CA PHE A 19 -0.54 14.66 13.66
C PHE A 19 -0.30 13.68 12.50
N PHE A 20 -1.09 13.78 11.42
CA PHE A 20 -0.90 12.98 10.21
C PHE A 20 0.48 13.21 9.57
N LEU A 21 0.95 14.44 9.51
CA LEU A 21 2.28 14.76 8.95
C LEU A 21 3.41 14.23 9.84
N LYS A 22 3.27 14.29 11.16
CA LYS A 22 4.26 13.77 12.10
C LYS A 22 4.35 12.24 12.03
N GLU A 23 3.22 11.56 11.93
CA GLU A 23 3.13 10.10 11.80
C GLU A 23 3.60 9.60 10.42
N VAL A 24 3.35 10.38 9.35
CA VAL A 24 3.86 10.11 7.99
C VAL A 24 5.40 10.12 7.94
N PHE A 25 6.06 10.78 8.89
CA PHE A 25 7.52 10.86 8.99
C PHE A 25 8.17 9.66 9.71
N THR A 26 7.38 8.75 10.27
CA THR A 26 7.92 7.56 10.95
C THR A 26 8.39 6.55 9.89
N MET A 27 9.67 6.63 9.55
CA MET A 27 10.31 5.65 8.67
C MET A 27 11.10 4.63 9.48
N PRO A 28 11.11 3.35 9.08
CA PRO A 28 11.95 2.34 9.69
C PRO A 28 13.43 2.73 9.57
N LYS A 29 14.16 2.68 10.68
CA LYS A 29 15.59 3.02 10.76
C LYS A 29 16.49 1.79 10.58
N THR A 30 15.95 0.59 10.85
CA THR A 30 16.68 -0.67 10.77
C THR A 30 16.01 -1.63 9.78
N LYS A 31 16.77 -2.58 9.23
CA LYS A 31 16.23 -3.61 8.32
C LYS A 31 15.13 -4.46 8.97
N PHE A 32 15.21 -4.68 10.28
CA PHE A 32 14.17 -5.40 10.99
C PHE A 32 12.87 -4.57 11.11
N GLN A 33 12.98 -3.29 11.37
CA GLN A 33 11.83 -2.37 11.37
C GLN A 33 11.20 -2.26 9.98
N GLU A 34 12.02 -2.26 8.92
CA GLU A 34 11.55 -2.30 7.54
C GLU A 34 10.78 -3.59 7.24
N LEU A 35 11.28 -4.74 7.70
CA LEU A 35 10.57 -6.02 7.58
C LEU A 35 9.22 -6.00 8.27
N VAL A 36 9.16 -5.51 9.52
CA VAL A 36 7.90 -5.41 10.28
C VAL A 36 6.92 -4.46 9.59
N PHE A 37 7.39 -3.32 9.11
CA PHE A 37 6.58 -2.37 8.36
C PHE A 37 6.01 -3.00 7.07
N THR A 38 6.83 -3.68 6.31
CA THR A 38 6.43 -4.39 5.08
C THR A 38 5.42 -5.50 5.38
N LEU A 39 5.64 -6.26 6.46
CA LEU A 39 4.72 -7.31 6.90
C LEU A 39 3.34 -6.78 7.30
N MET A 40 3.24 -5.54 7.76
CA MET A 40 1.96 -4.87 8.03
C MET A 40 1.34 -4.28 6.74
N MET A 41 2.16 -3.77 5.83
CA MET A 41 1.72 -3.08 4.63
C MET A 41 1.14 -4.07 3.59
N ILE A 42 1.84 -5.17 3.32
CA ILE A 42 1.44 -6.13 2.28
C ILE A 42 0.06 -6.72 2.53
N PRO A 43 -0.27 -7.29 3.70
CA PRO A 43 -1.62 -7.82 3.94
C PRO A 43 -2.70 -6.75 3.77
N THR A 44 -2.45 -5.53 4.24
CA THR A 44 -3.39 -4.42 4.11
C THR A 44 -3.69 -4.10 2.64
N MET A 45 -2.67 -4.10 1.80
CA MET A 45 -2.82 -3.85 0.36
C MET A 45 -3.47 -5.03 -0.37
N VAL A 46 -3.04 -6.27 -0.07
CA VAL A 46 -3.57 -7.48 -0.72
C VAL A 46 -5.04 -7.70 -0.38
N VAL A 47 -5.41 -7.58 0.90
CA VAL A 47 -6.80 -7.71 1.35
C VAL A 47 -7.68 -6.73 0.60
N TRP A 48 -7.28 -5.46 0.54
CA TRP A 48 -8.06 -4.44 -0.16
C TRP A 48 -8.17 -4.73 -1.66
N MET A 49 -7.06 -5.10 -2.30
CA MET A 49 -7.04 -5.39 -3.73
C MET A 49 -7.93 -6.59 -4.08
N VAL A 50 -7.91 -7.64 -3.27
CA VAL A 50 -8.77 -8.81 -3.45
C VAL A 50 -10.24 -8.45 -3.23
N LEU A 51 -10.57 -7.74 -2.16
CA LEU A 51 -11.95 -7.28 -1.89
C LEU A 51 -12.47 -6.39 -3.03
N TYR A 52 -11.65 -5.48 -3.54
CA TYR A 52 -12.00 -4.63 -4.67
C TYR A 52 -12.29 -5.44 -5.94
N ASN A 53 -11.44 -6.42 -6.27
CA ASN A 53 -11.64 -7.26 -7.44
C ASN A 53 -12.86 -8.19 -7.29
N VAL A 54 -13.12 -8.71 -6.08
CA VAL A 54 -14.33 -9.49 -5.77
C VAL A 54 -15.57 -8.62 -5.92
N TRP A 55 -15.54 -7.39 -5.42
CA TRP A 55 -16.66 -6.45 -5.54
C TRP A 55 -16.95 -6.06 -7.00
N LEU A 56 -15.91 -5.95 -7.83
CA LEU A 56 -16.03 -5.66 -9.28
C LEU A 56 -16.49 -6.88 -10.09
N SER A 57 -16.39 -8.09 -9.55
CA SER A 57 -16.82 -9.31 -10.23
C SER A 57 -18.35 -9.36 -10.38
N PRO A 58 -18.88 -10.06 -11.39
CA PRO A 58 -20.33 -10.20 -11.58
C PRO A 58 -21.05 -10.82 -10.37
N ALA A 59 -20.37 -11.64 -9.57
CA ALA A 59 -20.90 -12.23 -8.34
C ALA A 59 -20.88 -11.27 -7.15
N GLY A 60 -20.16 -10.13 -7.23
CA GLY A 60 -20.01 -9.20 -6.12
C GLY A 60 -19.45 -9.88 -4.87
N LEU A 61 -19.82 -9.35 -3.71
CA LEU A 61 -19.38 -9.92 -2.41
C LEU A 61 -19.88 -11.35 -2.14
N ALA A 62 -20.92 -11.82 -2.84
CA ALA A 62 -21.36 -13.21 -2.76
C ALA A 62 -20.34 -14.21 -3.35
N GLY A 63 -19.42 -13.74 -4.19
CA GLY A 63 -18.30 -14.53 -4.71
C GLY A 63 -17.17 -14.78 -3.70
N PHE A 64 -17.24 -14.20 -2.51
CA PHE A 64 -16.22 -14.39 -1.47
C PHE A 64 -16.35 -15.82 -0.88
N SER A 65 -15.33 -16.64 -1.09
CA SER A 65 -15.30 -18.05 -0.67
C SER A 65 -13.98 -18.39 0.04
N SER A 66 -13.92 -19.58 0.61
CA SER A 66 -12.67 -20.12 1.20
C SER A 66 -11.53 -20.19 0.20
N ARG A 67 -11.84 -20.40 -1.09
CA ARG A 67 -10.88 -20.35 -2.18
C ARG A 67 -10.26 -18.96 -2.33
N THR A 68 -11.07 -17.91 -2.23
CA THR A 68 -10.61 -16.51 -2.27
C THR A 68 -9.63 -16.21 -1.13
N VAL A 69 -9.88 -16.76 0.07
CA VAL A 69 -8.95 -16.62 1.19
C VAL A 69 -7.62 -17.33 0.93
N ALA A 70 -7.65 -18.53 0.35
CA ALA A 70 -6.44 -19.25 -0.01
C ALA A 70 -5.62 -18.51 -1.08
N GLU A 71 -6.29 -17.98 -2.12
CA GLU A 71 -5.67 -17.15 -3.16
C GLU A 71 -5.05 -15.88 -2.55
N MET A 72 -5.72 -15.26 -1.59
CA MET A 72 -5.22 -14.09 -0.87
C MET A 72 -3.96 -14.39 -0.07
N LEU A 73 -3.89 -15.54 0.61
CA LEU A 73 -2.69 -15.99 1.34
C LEU A 73 -1.53 -16.29 0.39
N GLN A 74 -1.80 -16.91 -0.76
CA GLN A 74 -0.80 -17.17 -1.78
C GLN A 74 -0.25 -15.85 -2.37
N LEU A 75 -1.13 -14.87 -2.64
CA LEU A 75 -0.71 -13.55 -3.10
C LEU A 75 0.12 -12.81 -2.06
N CYS A 76 -0.24 -12.89 -0.78
CA CYS A 76 0.57 -12.32 0.30
C CYS A 76 1.97 -12.95 0.38
N ALA A 77 2.05 -14.28 0.29
CA ALA A 77 3.32 -14.99 0.29
C ALA A 77 4.19 -14.62 -0.92
N ALA A 78 3.59 -14.60 -2.12
CA ALA A 78 4.28 -14.19 -3.34
C ALA A 78 4.76 -12.74 -3.27
N ALA A 79 3.93 -11.84 -2.72
CA ALA A 79 4.28 -10.45 -2.51
C ALA A 79 5.48 -10.30 -1.58
N LEU A 80 5.46 -10.95 -0.40
CA LEU A 80 6.58 -10.91 0.56
C LEU A 80 7.89 -11.44 -0.04
N ALA A 81 7.81 -12.51 -0.82
CA ALA A 81 8.98 -13.14 -1.43
C ALA A 81 9.70 -12.23 -2.44
N VAL A 82 8.99 -11.31 -3.09
CA VAL A 82 9.55 -10.42 -4.12
C VAL A 82 9.75 -8.99 -3.59
N GLU A 83 8.89 -8.53 -2.70
CA GLU A 83 8.96 -7.18 -2.13
C GLU A 83 10.30 -6.94 -1.44
N PHE A 84 10.67 -7.82 -0.52
CA PHE A 84 11.84 -7.62 0.32
C PHE A 84 13.18 -7.66 -0.46
N PRO A 85 13.47 -8.67 -1.32
CA PRO A 85 14.75 -8.75 -2.01
C PRO A 85 14.85 -7.87 -3.25
N ILE A 86 13.75 -7.57 -3.92
CA ILE A 86 13.77 -6.93 -5.24
C ILE A 86 13.09 -5.56 -5.22
N ILE A 87 11.81 -5.50 -4.82
CA ILE A 87 11.00 -4.29 -4.96
C ILE A 87 11.48 -3.20 -4.01
N SER A 88 11.68 -3.52 -2.74
CA SER A 88 12.11 -2.53 -1.73
C SER A 88 13.41 -1.82 -2.12
N PRO A 89 14.53 -2.50 -2.43
CA PRO A 89 15.77 -1.79 -2.78
C PRO A 89 15.67 -1.01 -4.09
N VAL A 90 14.89 -1.50 -5.07
CA VAL A 90 14.69 -0.79 -6.35
C VAL A 90 13.81 0.44 -6.16
N ALA A 91 12.71 0.30 -5.43
CA ALA A 91 11.79 1.40 -5.14
C ALA A 91 12.48 2.52 -4.35
N HIS A 92 13.33 2.19 -3.37
CA HIS A 92 14.14 3.17 -2.64
C HIS A 92 15.09 3.93 -3.57
N LYS A 93 15.84 3.23 -4.43
CA LYS A 93 16.73 3.88 -5.42
C LYS A 93 15.95 4.79 -6.36
N LEU A 94 14.79 4.32 -6.86
CA LEU A 94 13.95 5.10 -7.74
C LEU A 94 13.39 6.33 -7.03
N ALA A 95 12.88 6.17 -5.80
CA ALA A 95 12.37 7.28 -5.00
C ALA A 95 13.42 8.33 -4.72
N PHE A 96 14.64 7.93 -4.35
CA PHE A 96 15.76 8.86 -4.16
C PHE A 96 16.14 9.57 -5.46
N ALA A 97 16.15 8.88 -6.59
CA ALA A 97 16.41 9.49 -7.90
C ALA A 97 15.35 10.55 -8.26
N VAL A 98 14.06 10.22 -8.01
CA VAL A 98 12.94 11.14 -8.24
C VAL A 98 13.01 12.35 -7.31
N VAL A 99 13.26 12.13 -6.02
CA VAL A 99 13.40 13.20 -5.01
C VAL A 99 14.54 14.15 -5.38
N HIS A 100 15.68 13.61 -5.80
CA HIS A 100 16.84 14.42 -6.18
C HIS A 100 16.60 15.20 -7.49
N ARG A 101 15.94 14.58 -8.48
CA ARG A 101 15.64 15.24 -9.76
C ARG A 101 14.59 16.35 -9.64
N LEU A 102 13.56 16.14 -8.81
CA LEU A 102 12.43 17.06 -8.68
C LEU A 102 12.58 18.05 -7.51
N ASN A 103 13.69 18.00 -6.77
CA ASN A 103 13.96 18.85 -5.60
C ASN A 103 12.78 18.83 -4.60
N VAL A 104 12.25 17.62 -4.33
CA VAL A 104 11.02 17.43 -3.53
C VAL A 104 11.27 17.84 -2.09
N ARG A 105 10.37 18.65 -1.52
CA ARG A 105 10.45 19.03 -0.10
C ARG A 105 10.45 17.80 0.80
N PRO A 106 11.24 17.74 1.88
CA PRO A 106 11.39 16.56 2.73
C PRO A 106 10.08 15.94 3.20
N ARG A 107 9.05 16.75 3.45
CA ARG A 107 7.72 16.31 3.87
C ARG A 107 6.97 15.43 2.84
N PHE A 108 7.35 15.46 1.57
CA PHE A 108 6.72 14.66 0.51
C PHE A 108 7.48 13.38 0.17
N ILE A 109 8.69 13.20 0.71
CA ILE A 109 9.52 12.00 0.47
C ILE A 109 8.75 10.70 0.75
N PRO A 110 8.00 10.55 1.89
CA PRO A 110 7.25 9.33 2.16
C PRO A 110 6.17 9.03 1.13
N ILE A 111 5.53 10.09 0.58
CA ILE A 111 4.50 9.95 -0.46
C ILE A 111 5.15 9.48 -1.76
N VAL A 112 6.26 10.10 -2.16
CA VAL A 112 7.02 9.69 -3.36
C VAL A 112 7.48 8.25 -3.25
N LEU A 113 8.02 7.85 -2.09
CA LEU A 113 8.42 6.46 -1.84
C LEU A 113 7.23 5.51 -1.96
N SER A 114 6.08 5.85 -1.35
CA SER A 114 4.85 5.05 -1.45
C SER A 114 4.36 4.92 -2.90
N CYS A 115 4.40 6.01 -3.68
CA CYS A 115 4.04 5.98 -5.10
C CYS A 115 5.00 5.08 -5.90
N CYS A 116 6.29 5.15 -5.66
CA CYS A 116 7.27 4.28 -6.32
C CYS A 116 7.07 2.81 -5.96
N MET A 117 6.80 2.51 -4.68
CA MET A 117 6.47 1.16 -4.22
C MET A 117 5.24 0.60 -4.95
N VAL A 118 4.13 1.35 -4.96
CA VAL A 118 2.90 0.93 -5.66
C VAL A 118 3.14 0.76 -7.15
N SER A 119 3.91 1.64 -7.78
CA SER A 119 4.20 1.58 -9.22
C SER A 119 4.96 0.31 -9.62
N MET A 120 5.74 -0.26 -8.71
CA MET A 120 6.44 -1.52 -8.93
C MET A 120 5.62 -2.73 -8.50
N MET A 121 4.94 -2.61 -7.36
CA MET A 121 4.19 -3.72 -6.77
C MET A 121 2.92 -4.03 -7.54
N CYS A 122 2.19 -3.01 -8.02
CA CYS A 122 0.91 -3.20 -8.70
C CYS A 122 1.03 -4.02 -10.00
N PRO A 123 2.00 -3.78 -10.91
CA PRO A 123 2.21 -4.62 -12.08
C PRO A 123 2.53 -6.07 -11.72
N TYR A 124 3.38 -6.28 -10.72
CA TYR A 124 3.74 -7.60 -10.24
C TYR A 124 2.55 -8.35 -9.65
N MET A 125 1.78 -7.70 -8.77
CA MET A 125 0.60 -8.30 -8.13
C MET A 125 -0.52 -8.58 -9.13
N SER A 126 -0.74 -7.68 -10.09
CA SER A 126 -1.71 -7.92 -11.18
C SER A 126 -1.32 -9.09 -12.07
N PHE A 127 -0.02 -9.28 -12.30
CA PHE A 127 0.50 -10.44 -13.05
C PHE A 127 0.33 -11.73 -12.25
N SER A 128 0.70 -11.72 -10.97
CA SER A 128 0.54 -12.88 -10.07
C SER A 128 -0.92 -13.27 -9.90
N ALA A 129 -1.82 -12.31 -9.75
CA ALA A 129 -3.26 -12.54 -9.66
C ALA A 129 -3.79 -13.15 -10.96
N MET A 130 -3.35 -12.65 -12.14
CA MET A 130 -3.73 -13.21 -13.43
C MET A 130 -3.33 -14.67 -13.55
N LEU A 131 -2.10 -15.03 -13.14
CA LEU A 131 -1.63 -16.42 -13.18
C LEU A 131 -2.46 -17.34 -12.27
N LEU A 132 -2.75 -16.88 -11.05
CA LEU A 132 -3.54 -17.63 -10.07
C LEU A 132 -4.98 -17.85 -10.54
N LEU A 133 -5.64 -16.79 -11.01
CA LEU A 133 -7.05 -16.85 -11.44
C LEU A 133 -7.26 -17.71 -12.70
N ASN A 134 -6.31 -17.69 -13.63
CA ASN A 134 -6.42 -18.45 -14.89
C ASN A 134 -5.74 -19.84 -14.83
N GLY A 135 -5.09 -20.17 -13.72
CA GLY A 135 -4.34 -21.44 -13.60
C GLY A 135 -3.14 -21.55 -14.53
N GLY A 136 -2.64 -20.41 -15.05
CA GLY A 136 -1.52 -20.33 -15.99
C GLY A 136 -1.56 -19.08 -16.86
N LEU A 137 -0.69 -19.02 -17.86
CA LEU A 137 -0.65 -17.94 -18.84
C LEU A 137 -1.76 -18.10 -19.91
N PRO A 138 -2.76 -17.22 -19.94
CA PRO A 138 -3.75 -17.25 -21.04
C PRO A 138 -3.09 -16.84 -22.36
N GLY A 139 -3.58 -17.34 -23.50
CA GLY A 139 -3.02 -17.02 -24.83
C GLY A 139 -2.98 -15.52 -25.15
N ASN A 140 -3.85 -14.73 -24.53
CA ASN A 140 -3.93 -13.27 -24.66
C ASN A 140 -3.50 -12.54 -23.36
N TRP A 141 -2.48 -13.07 -22.67
CA TRP A 141 -2.03 -12.57 -21.39
C TRP A 141 -1.69 -11.07 -21.33
N PRO A 142 -1.08 -10.43 -22.37
CA PRO A 142 -0.75 -9.02 -22.28
C PRO A 142 -1.99 -8.12 -22.19
N ALA A 143 -3.06 -8.47 -22.92
CA ALA A 143 -4.30 -7.71 -22.89
C ALA A 143 -5.06 -7.90 -21.56
N VAL A 144 -5.08 -9.13 -21.04
CA VAL A 144 -5.70 -9.43 -19.74
C VAL A 144 -4.96 -8.72 -18.62
N TRP A 145 -3.64 -8.86 -18.57
CA TRP A 145 -2.79 -8.19 -17.59
C TRP A 145 -2.90 -6.66 -17.67
N GLY A 146 -2.83 -6.09 -18.88
CA GLY A 146 -2.94 -4.66 -19.09
C GLY A 146 -4.27 -4.09 -18.61
N ARG A 147 -5.38 -4.80 -18.85
CA ARG A 147 -6.71 -4.41 -18.36
C ARG A 147 -6.76 -4.44 -16.83
N MET A 148 -6.25 -5.49 -16.20
CA MET A 148 -6.17 -5.59 -14.75
C MET A 148 -5.29 -4.49 -14.15
N LEU A 149 -4.17 -4.20 -14.78
CA LEU A 149 -3.26 -3.14 -14.34
C LEU A 149 -3.92 -1.76 -14.38
N VAL A 150 -4.58 -1.41 -15.49
CA VAL A 150 -5.28 -0.12 -15.64
C VAL A 150 -6.41 0.05 -14.62
N ALA A 151 -7.13 -1.03 -14.31
CA ALA A 151 -8.20 -1.00 -13.31
C ALA A 151 -7.66 -0.91 -11.86
N ASN A 152 -6.62 -1.69 -11.54
CA ASN A 152 -6.11 -1.82 -10.19
C ASN A 152 -5.16 -0.67 -9.78
N TYR A 153 -4.40 -0.11 -10.72
CA TYR A 153 -3.36 0.88 -10.42
C TYR A 153 -3.89 2.16 -9.76
N PRO A 154 -4.91 2.86 -10.34
CA PRO A 154 -5.43 4.08 -9.71
C PRO A 154 -6.03 3.79 -8.33
N MET A 155 -6.69 2.64 -8.17
CA MET A 155 -7.29 2.23 -6.92
C MET A 155 -6.25 1.89 -5.86
N ALA A 156 -5.20 1.13 -6.23
CA ALA A 156 -4.09 0.81 -5.34
C ALA A 156 -3.36 2.08 -4.87
N LEU A 157 -3.16 3.04 -5.77
CA LEU A 157 -2.49 4.29 -5.47
C LEU A 157 -3.33 5.17 -4.53
N ALA A 158 -4.62 5.30 -4.80
CA ALA A 158 -5.54 6.02 -3.93
C ALA A 158 -5.62 5.39 -2.54
N TRP A 159 -5.76 4.06 -2.47
CA TRP A 159 -5.77 3.33 -1.20
C TRP A 159 -4.47 3.49 -0.42
N GLN A 160 -3.33 3.37 -1.09
CA GLN A 160 -2.02 3.53 -0.47
C GLN A 160 -1.82 4.92 0.13
N VAL A 161 -2.19 5.97 -0.61
CA VAL A 161 -1.96 7.35 -0.15
C VAL A 161 -2.98 7.77 0.91
N CYS A 162 -4.25 7.41 0.74
CA CYS A 162 -5.34 7.91 1.57
C CYS A 162 -5.61 7.07 2.82
N ALA A 163 -5.41 5.75 2.75
CA ALA A 163 -5.81 4.84 3.82
C ALA A 163 -4.66 3.96 4.34
N ALA A 164 -4.10 3.08 3.50
CA ALA A 164 -3.10 2.09 3.95
C ALA A 164 -1.82 2.76 4.46
N GLY A 165 -1.30 3.76 3.74
CA GLY A 165 -0.10 4.48 4.13
C GLY A 165 -0.22 5.12 5.52
N PRO A 166 -1.18 5.99 5.76
CA PRO A 166 -1.41 6.58 7.08
C PRO A 166 -1.70 5.53 8.16
N ALA A 167 -2.61 4.57 7.89
CA ALA A 167 -3.00 3.56 8.86
C ALA A 167 -1.83 2.67 9.32
N VAL A 168 -1.05 2.15 8.37
CA VAL A 168 0.10 1.30 8.70
C VAL A 168 1.19 2.09 9.41
N ARG A 169 1.42 3.34 9.04
CA ARG A 169 2.42 4.19 9.70
C ARG A 169 2.03 4.54 11.14
N THR A 170 0.76 4.85 11.39
CA THR A 170 0.27 5.09 12.76
C THR A 170 0.38 3.83 13.61
N ALA A 171 -0.01 2.68 13.07
CA ALA A 171 0.13 1.39 13.74
C ALA A 171 1.60 1.04 14.01
N PHE A 172 2.48 1.26 13.01
CA PHE A 172 3.92 1.04 13.15
C PHE A 172 4.54 1.98 14.20
N ALA A 173 4.17 3.27 14.21
CA ALA A 173 4.64 4.22 15.22
C ALA A 173 4.21 3.81 16.64
N ALA A 174 2.97 3.31 16.80
CA ALA A 174 2.49 2.79 18.09
C ALA A 174 3.29 1.54 18.52
N LEU A 175 3.59 0.66 17.57
CA LEU A 175 4.40 -0.54 17.80
C LEU A 175 5.85 -0.17 18.16
N GLN A 176 6.42 0.79 17.44
CA GLN A 176 7.78 1.27 17.67
C GLN A 176 7.94 1.84 19.08
N ARG A 177 6.99 2.64 19.57
CA ARG A 177 7.00 3.16 20.94
C ARG A 177 6.98 2.07 22.01
N ARG A 178 6.36 0.92 21.72
CA ARG A 178 6.27 -0.21 22.64
C ARG A 178 7.52 -1.10 22.61
N LEU A 179 8.03 -1.40 21.42
CA LEU A 179 9.12 -2.37 21.25
C LEU A 179 10.51 -1.72 21.23
N TRP A 180 10.61 -0.47 20.76
CA TRP A 180 11.87 0.27 20.62
C TRP A 180 11.73 1.70 21.14
N PRO A 181 11.53 1.89 22.45
CA PRO A 181 11.32 3.23 23.02
C PRO A 181 12.51 4.17 22.80
N GLN A 182 13.72 3.64 22.61
CA GLN A 182 14.93 4.43 22.33
C GLN A 182 14.96 5.05 20.92
N ASP A 183 14.24 4.47 19.95
CA ASP A 183 14.18 4.97 18.58
C ASP A 183 13.01 5.93 18.33
N ALA A 184 12.12 6.07 19.30
CA ALA A 184 10.90 6.88 19.23
C ALA A 184 11.05 8.31 19.79
N ALA A 185 12.22 8.65 20.34
CA ALA A 185 12.55 9.97 20.93
C ALA A 185 13.04 10.99 19.89
#